data_8fcf470361c102913e68663fff45e03d
#
_entry.id   8fcf470361c102913e68663fff45e03d
#
_cell.length_a   1.000
_cell.length_b   1.000
_cell.length_c   1.000
_cell.angle_alpha   90.00
_cell.angle_beta   90.00
_cell.angle_gamma   90.00
#
_symmetry.space_group_name_H-M   'P 1'
#
loop_
_entity.id
_entity.type
_entity.pdbx_description
1 polymer ?
#
loop_
_entity_poly.entity_id
_entity_poly.type
_entity_poly.pdbx_seq_one_letter_code
_entity_poly.pdbx_strand_id
1 'polypeptide(L)'
;MTINRRNKGAAYEREIAKKLREYGYKARRGQQYSGANGDADVIGLEGVHLECKRTERTDLYGWLAQAERDAREGELSVVFHRKNNCKTLAIMSMESFMRMYQDYEPPVPFADLEGEENGES
;
A
#
# COMPACT_ATOMS: atom_id res chain seq x y z
N MET A 1 20.63 -19.49 14.43
CA MET A 1 20.06 -18.30 15.05
C MET A 1 18.72 -17.96 14.43
N THR A 2 17.78 -17.62 15.26
CA THR A 2 16.43 -17.32 14.79
C THR A 2 16.32 -15.86 14.45
N ILE A 3 15.78 -15.56 13.27
CA ILE A 3 15.55 -14.18 12.91
C ILE A 3 14.36 -13.66 13.70
N ASN A 4 14.56 -12.52 14.32
CA ASN A 4 13.50 -11.90 15.08
C ASN A 4 12.46 -11.32 14.12
N ARG A 5 11.24 -11.83 14.18
CA ARG A 5 10.19 -11.40 13.26
C ARG A 5 9.88 -9.93 13.41
N ARG A 6 9.94 -9.42 14.64
CA ARG A 6 9.69 -8.02 14.90
C ARG A 6 10.75 -7.14 14.19
N ASN A 7 12.02 -7.55 14.27
CA ASN A 7 13.07 -6.80 13.60
C ASN A 7 12.94 -6.85 12.10
N LYS A 8 12.54 -8.00 11.56
CA LYS A 8 12.33 -8.13 10.12
C LYS A 8 11.19 -7.24 9.66
N GLY A 9 10.11 -7.19 10.43
CA GLY A 9 8.99 -6.33 10.12
C GLY A 9 9.38 -4.87 10.16
N ALA A 10 10.10 -4.47 11.20
CA ALA A 10 10.51 -3.08 11.34
C ALA A 10 11.45 -2.68 10.21
N ALA A 11 12.34 -3.58 9.82
CA ALA A 11 13.27 -3.29 8.72
C ALA A 11 12.53 -3.06 7.41
N TYR A 12 11.51 -3.87 7.16
CA TYR A 12 10.73 -3.72 5.94
C TYR A 12 9.92 -2.42 5.96
N GLU A 13 9.36 -2.08 7.10
CA GLU A 13 8.65 -0.81 7.24
C GLU A 13 9.56 0.38 6.95
N ARG A 14 10.80 0.31 7.44
CA ARG A 14 11.76 1.38 7.16
C ARG A 14 12.13 1.41 5.69
N GLU A 15 12.25 0.25 5.07
CA GLU A 15 12.54 0.17 3.64
C GLU A 15 11.44 0.81 2.83
N ILE A 16 10.18 0.49 3.14
CA ILE A 16 9.04 1.06 2.43
C ILE A 16 8.98 2.57 2.66
N ALA A 17 9.15 3.01 3.90
CA ALA A 17 9.12 4.44 4.17
C ALA A 17 10.18 5.17 3.36
N LYS A 18 11.38 4.59 3.26
CA LYS A 18 12.44 5.20 2.47
C LYS A 18 12.05 5.30 1.00
N LYS A 19 11.47 4.23 0.46
CA LYS A 19 11.06 4.24 -0.94
C LYS A 19 9.99 5.29 -1.21
N LEU A 20 9.05 5.44 -0.29
CA LEU A 20 8.00 6.45 -0.46
C LEU A 20 8.59 7.85 -0.39
N ARG A 21 9.60 8.05 0.45
CA ARG A 21 10.28 9.36 0.47
C ARG A 21 10.98 9.63 -0.86
N GLU A 22 11.48 8.59 -1.51
CA GLU A 22 12.11 8.76 -2.82
C GLU A 22 11.08 9.17 -3.88
N TYR A 23 9.82 8.79 -3.69
CA TYR A 23 8.75 9.26 -4.55
C TYR A 23 8.30 10.68 -4.19
N GLY A 24 8.81 11.25 -3.10
CA GLY A 24 8.49 12.63 -2.74
C GLY A 24 7.54 12.78 -1.58
N TYR A 25 7.18 11.71 -0.91
CA TYR A 25 6.23 11.79 0.20
C TYR A 25 6.97 11.83 1.53
N LYS A 26 6.35 12.41 2.54
CA LYS A 26 6.95 12.50 3.86
C LYS A 26 6.58 11.28 4.67
N ALA A 27 7.13 10.15 4.25
CA ALA A 27 6.77 8.87 4.85
C ALA A 27 7.72 8.49 5.97
N ARG A 28 7.20 7.80 6.97
CA ARG A 28 7.99 7.26 8.06
C ARG A 28 7.23 6.10 8.68
N ARG A 29 7.93 5.33 9.48
CA ARG A 29 7.25 4.26 10.22
C ARG A 29 6.23 4.89 11.16
N GLY A 30 5.10 4.22 11.27
CA GLY A 30 4.11 4.63 12.23
C GLY A 30 4.51 4.22 13.63
N GLN A 31 3.84 4.78 14.63
CA GLN A 31 4.07 4.40 16.00
C GLN A 31 3.12 3.29 16.38
N GLN A 32 3.67 2.21 16.90
CA GLN A 32 2.88 1.06 17.29
C GLN A 32 2.59 1.14 18.77
N TYR A 33 1.34 1.24 19.10
CA TYR A 33 0.92 1.23 20.50
C TYR A 33 0.25 -0.09 20.80
N SER A 34 0.31 -0.51 22.05
CA SER A 34 -0.52 -1.63 22.45
C SER A 34 -1.95 -1.14 22.48
N GLY A 35 -2.82 -1.88 21.82
CA GLY A 35 -4.21 -1.48 21.72
C GLY A 35 -4.57 -1.11 20.32
N ALA A 36 -5.84 -0.77 20.12
CA ALA A 36 -6.41 -0.71 18.78
C ALA A 36 -6.10 0.56 18.11
N ASN A 37 -5.71 1.54 18.36
CA ASN A 37 -5.65 2.78 17.59
C ASN A 37 -4.24 3.27 17.31
N GLY A 38 -3.32 2.33 17.08
CA GLY A 38 -1.99 2.71 16.68
C GLY A 38 -1.97 3.20 15.24
N ASP A 39 -0.88 3.81 14.85
CA ASP A 39 -0.68 4.21 13.48
C ASP A 39 -0.62 3.00 12.56
N ALA A 40 -0.85 3.22 11.28
CA ALA A 40 -0.50 2.25 10.27
C ALA A 40 1.00 1.97 10.35
N ASP A 41 1.44 0.88 9.73
CA ASP A 41 2.86 0.52 9.76
C ASP A 41 3.74 1.61 9.17
N VAL A 42 3.27 2.25 8.11
CA VAL A 42 3.96 3.37 7.49
C VAL A 42 2.93 4.46 7.27
N ILE A 43 3.30 5.67 7.64
CA ILE A 43 2.42 6.83 7.46
C ILE A 43 3.09 7.81 6.51
N GLY A 44 2.31 8.72 5.98
CA GLY A 44 2.81 9.73 5.04
C GLY A 44 2.09 9.73 3.72
N LEU A 45 1.23 8.74 3.46
CA LEU A 45 0.34 8.76 2.32
C LEU A 45 -1.04 9.14 2.82
N GLU A 46 -1.38 10.41 2.64
CA GLU A 46 -2.62 10.91 3.19
C GLU A 46 -3.81 10.16 2.61
N GLY A 47 -4.73 9.76 3.49
CA GLY A 47 -5.91 9.03 3.05
C GLY A 47 -5.70 7.54 2.89
N VAL A 48 -4.52 7.03 3.19
CA VAL A 48 -4.21 5.61 3.04
C VAL A 48 -3.75 5.04 4.37
N HIS A 49 -4.34 3.93 4.75
CA HIS A 49 -3.86 3.14 5.89
C HIS A 49 -3.01 2.02 5.31
N LEU A 50 -1.70 2.09 5.54
CA LEU A 50 -0.75 1.20 4.91
C LEU A 50 -0.16 0.22 5.90
N GLU A 51 -0.39 -1.07 5.64
CA GLU A 51 0.22 -2.14 6.41
C GLU A 51 1.29 -2.80 5.58
N CYS A 52 2.35 -3.25 6.22
CA CYS A 52 3.48 -3.86 5.52
C CYS A 52 3.69 -5.28 6.04
N LYS A 53 3.79 -6.23 5.12
CA LYS A 53 3.98 -7.63 5.46
C LYS A 53 5.18 -8.17 4.69
N ARG A 54 6.19 -8.61 5.41
CA ARG A 54 7.39 -9.19 4.81
C ARG A 54 7.46 -10.65 5.22
N THR A 55 6.79 -11.50 4.46
CA THR A 55 6.62 -12.90 4.81
C THR A 55 6.69 -13.76 3.57
N GLU A 56 7.08 -15.04 3.75
CA GLU A 56 7.03 -15.98 2.65
C GLU A 56 5.64 -16.56 2.47
N ARG A 57 4.93 -16.77 3.57
CA ARG A 57 3.54 -17.22 3.49
C ARG A 57 2.63 -16.02 3.31
N THR A 58 1.49 -16.27 2.69
CA THR A 58 0.53 -15.21 2.43
C THR A 58 -0.79 -15.51 3.13
N ASP A 59 -1.42 -14.44 3.56
CA ASP A 59 -2.76 -14.48 4.12
C ASP A 59 -3.46 -13.20 3.68
N LEU A 60 -3.69 -13.11 2.38
CA LEU A 60 -4.11 -11.84 1.77
C LEU A 60 -5.39 -11.32 2.39
N TYR A 61 -6.37 -12.18 2.56
CA TYR A 61 -7.67 -11.73 3.08
C TYR A 61 -7.59 -11.38 4.55
N GLY A 62 -6.81 -12.12 5.33
CA GLY A 62 -6.63 -11.81 6.73
C GLY A 62 -5.91 -10.49 6.92
N TRP A 63 -4.86 -10.26 6.14
CA TRP A 63 -4.12 -9.01 6.23
C TRP A 63 -5.00 -7.82 5.86
N LEU A 64 -5.76 -7.96 4.77
CA LEU A 64 -6.61 -6.87 4.34
C LEU A 64 -7.71 -6.60 5.34
N ALA A 65 -8.31 -7.65 5.89
CA ALA A 65 -9.33 -7.48 6.91
C ALA A 65 -8.78 -6.73 8.12
N GLN A 66 -7.55 -7.05 8.52
CA GLN A 66 -6.92 -6.34 9.63
C GLN A 66 -6.71 -4.87 9.30
N ALA A 67 -6.21 -4.60 8.10
CA ALA A 67 -6.00 -3.22 7.69
C ALA A 67 -7.31 -2.45 7.69
N GLU A 68 -8.37 -3.09 7.23
CA GLU A 68 -9.68 -2.43 7.20
C GLU A 68 -10.22 -2.15 8.59
N ARG A 69 -9.97 -3.07 9.54
CA ARG A 69 -10.39 -2.83 10.92
C ARG A 69 -9.65 -1.68 11.56
N ASP A 70 -8.38 -1.52 11.21
CA ASP A 70 -7.53 -0.52 11.85
C ASP A 70 -7.57 0.82 11.15
N ALA A 71 -8.07 0.88 9.93
CA ALA A 71 -8.12 2.12 9.18
C ALA A 71 -9.16 3.07 9.79
N ARG A 72 -8.90 4.36 9.64
CA ARG A 72 -9.86 5.36 10.03
C ARG A 72 -10.89 5.50 8.94
N GLU A 73 -12.02 6.07 9.31
CA GLU A 73 -13.10 6.25 8.35
C GLU A 73 -12.60 7.08 7.16
N GLY A 74 -12.89 6.61 5.97
CA GLY A 74 -12.50 7.31 4.75
C GLY A 74 -11.15 6.94 4.22
N GLU A 75 -10.32 6.25 5.00
CA GLU A 75 -9.02 5.83 4.51
C GLU A 75 -9.14 4.60 3.62
N LEU A 76 -8.31 4.54 2.61
CA LEU A 76 -8.15 3.33 1.83
C LEU A 76 -7.21 2.39 2.57
N SER A 77 -7.57 1.12 2.63
CA SER A 77 -6.74 0.12 3.29
C SER A 77 -5.88 -0.57 2.24
N VAL A 78 -4.58 -0.53 2.42
CA VAL A 78 -3.63 -1.10 1.46
C VAL A 78 -2.60 -1.91 2.22
N VAL A 79 -2.28 -3.08 1.70
CA VAL A 79 -1.23 -3.92 2.26
C VAL A 79 -0.11 -4.03 1.24
N PHE A 80 1.09 -3.67 1.64
CA PHE A 80 2.27 -3.93 0.82
C PHE A 80 2.89 -5.23 1.32
N HIS A 81 3.16 -6.12 0.39
CA HIS A 81 3.73 -7.43 0.75
C HIS A 81 4.85 -7.79 -0.19
N ARG A 82 5.88 -8.41 0.35
CA ARG A 82 6.99 -8.90 -0.45
C ARG A 82 7.52 -10.21 0.14
N LYS A 83 7.78 -11.16 -0.73
CA LYS A 83 8.55 -12.37 -0.42
C LYS A 83 10.01 -12.12 -0.74
N ASN A 84 10.87 -13.05 -0.31
CA ASN A 84 12.28 -13.00 -0.68
C ASN A 84 12.41 -12.94 -2.20
N ASN A 85 13.30 -12.07 -2.66
CA ASN A 85 13.63 -11.97 -4.08
C ASN A 85 12.46 -11.63 -4.98
N CYS A 86 11.42 -11.03 -4.43
CA CYS A 86 10.25 -10.63 -5.19
C CYS A 86 10.02 -9.15 -5.05
N LYS A 87 9.28 -8.59 -6.00
CA LYS A 87 8.89 -7.20 -5.91
C LYS A 87 7.79 -7.03 -4.87
N THR A 88 7.67 -5.83 -4.34
CA THR A 88 6.57 -5.50 -3.45
C THR A 88 5.28 -5.38 -4.25
N LEU A 89 4.24 -6.00 -3.73
CA LEU A 89 2.90 -5.91 -4.31
C LEU A 89 2.02 -5.05 -3.42
N ALA A 90 1.07 -4.36 -4.04
CA ALA A 90 0.07 -3.61 -3.31
C ALA A 90 -1.24 -4.38 -3.39
N ILE A 91 -1.84 -4.64 -2.25
CA ILE A 91 -3.06 -5.43 -2.13
C ILE A 91 -4.14 -4.55 -1.58
N MET A 92 -5.27 -4.50 -2.27
CA MET A 92 -6.39 -3.71 -1.83
C MET A 92 -7.67 -4.33 -2.40
N SER A 93 -8.81 -3.96 -1.84
CA SER A 93 -10.07 -4.45 -2.36
C SER A 93 -10.36 -3.82 -3.72
N MET A 94 -11.18 -4.49 -4.52
CA MET A 94 -11.61 -3.91 -5.78
C MET A 94 -12.33 -2.59 -5.55
N GLU A 95 -13.11 -2.53 -4.46
CA GLU A 95 -13.83 -1.31 -4.14
C GLU A 95 -12.89 -0.15 -3.88
N SER A 96 -11.82 -0.39 -3.12
CA SER A 96 -10.82 0.65 -2.87
C SER A 96 -10.10 1.04 -4.16
N PHE A 97 -9.77 0.06 -4.97
CA PHE A 97 -9.13 0.34 -6.25
C PHE A 97 -10.02 1.23 -7.12
N MET A 98 -11.31 0.94 -7.15
CA MET A 98 -12.22 1.72 -7.97
C MET A 98 -12.40 3.13 -7.44
N ARG A 99 -12.34 3.32 -6.12
CA ARG A 99 -12.35 4.68 -5.58
C ARG A 99 -11.16 5.48 -6.10
N MET A 100 -9.99 4.86 -6.14
CA MET A 100 -8.82 5.51 -6.69
C MET A 100 -8.95 5.73 -8.17
N TYR A 101 -9.45 4.73 -8.87
CA TYR A 101 -9.51 4.78 -10.32
C TYR A 101 -10.44 5.88 -10.82
N GLN A 102 -11.50 6.17 -10.08
CA GLN A 102 -12.45 7.21 -10.48
C GLN A 102 -11.80 8.59 -10.52
N ASP A 103 -10.74 8.78 -9.74
CA ASP A 103 -10.01 10.04 -9.75
C ASP A 103 -8.74 9.97 -10.60
N TYR A 104 -8.46 8.82 -11.17
CA TYR A 104 -7.25 8.62 -11.95
C TYR A 104 -7.45 9.19 -13.35
N GLU A 105 -6.46 9.96 -13.80
CA GLU A 105 -6.47 10.51 -15.15
C GLU A 105 -5.42 9.76 -15.94
N PRO A 106 -5.86 8.79 -16.75
CA PRO A 106 -4.89 8.00 -17.49
C PRO A 106 -4.17 8.87 -18.51
N PRO A 107 -2.87 8.64 -18.71
CA PRO A 107 -2.17 9.37 -19.75
C PRO A 107 -2.76 8.98 -21.10
N VAL A 108 -2.80 9.94 -21.99
CA VAL A 108 -3.29 9.67 -23.34
C VAL A 108 -2.14 9.03 -24.11
N PRO A 109 -2.28 7.78 -24.55
CA PRO A 109 -1.22 7.15 -25.33
C PRO A 109 -1.02 7.92 -26.63
N PHE A 110 0.22 7.88 -27.14
CA PHE A 110 0.54 8.59 -28.35
C PHE A 110 -0.38 8.17 -29.51
N ALA A 111 -0.67 6.88 -29.58
CA ALA A 111 -1.54 6.37 -30.63
C ALA A 111 -2.95 6.96 -30.54
N ASP A 112 -3.41 7.21 -29.33
CA ASP A 112 -4.75 7.77 -29.13
C ASP A 112 -4.81 9.22 -29.55
N LEU A 113 -3.71 9.93 -29.46
CA LEU A 113 -3.71 11.32 -29.94
C LEU A 113 -3.97 11.39 -31.42
N GLU A 114 -3.59 10.36 -32.16
CA GLU A 114 -3.80 10.35 -33.60
C GLU A 114 -5.08 9.68 -34.00
N GLY A 115 -5.55 8.73 -33.21
CA GLY A 115 -6.72 7.97 -33.55
C GLY A 115 -7.93 8.28 -32.70
N GLU A 116 -7.91 9.39 -32.06
CA GLU A 116 -8.93 9.76 -31.11
C GLU A 116 -10.31 9.86 -31.74
N GLU A 117 -10.34 10.24 -32.96
CA GLU A 117 -11.60 10.34 -33.69
C GLU A 117 -12.27 9.00 -33.87
N ASN A 118 -11.53 7.94 -33.72
CA ASN A 118 -12.08 6.58 -33.86
C ASN A 118 -12.80 6.12 -32.62
N GLY A 119 -12.54 6.77 -31.63
CA GLY A 119 -13.00 6.28 -30.37
C GLY A 119 -14.42 6.06 -30.33
N GLU A 120 -14.65 5.52 -30.60
CA GLU A 120 -15.49 5.42 -30.48
C GLU A 120 -16.07 5.01 -29.96
N SER A 121 -16.21 4.85 -30.07
CA SER A 121 -17.00 4.74 -29.81
C SER A 121 -17.50 4.21 -29.02
#